data_14970ea8cf97c7f8e495802e7c2bb660
#
_entry.id   14970ea8cf97c7f8e495802e7c2bb660
#
_cell.length_a   1.000
_cell.length_b   1.000
_cell.length_c   1.000
_cell.angle_alpha   90.00
_cell.angle_beta   90.00
_cell.angle_gamma   90.00
#
_symmetry.space_group_name_H-M   'P 1'
#
loop_
_entity.id
_entity.type
_entity.pdbx_description
1 polymer ?
#
loop_
_entity_poly.entity_id
_entity_poly.type
_entity_poly.pdbx_seq_one_letter_code
_entity_poly.pdbx_strand_id
1 'polypeptide(L)'
;MILYHEGALIESDQAFFYSKKNYFKAIGDVVFTQGDSLRMTCNTIEYNGETKIALAQGNVYLERPDMNLRTQILNLDRINEKAFYNTPGVIVDSTSTLTSNQGQYFMNQKKYRFISDVTINNPDYTVNSEQLDYFTESNQAYLYGNSKIEGKTYTVLCERGFYDTEREKGIFKQNATLYYDNKIIRGDSLYFESDRNYAAATKNISIVDTLNNSIITGHYGEIFKEKDSAIITRRAMAVNIIDQDSLFIHADTLVATGPEEKRILRAYYDVRILKSDIRGRSDSLYLDESIGLTKLLKKPLTKQQVQVFTEQDNNQKNPVLWFDKSQMTGNEIQLLSNTQTRKLDSLKIDGNVFIIEKDTLSEDGYQQIKGGILRGAFKESKLDNVVITKNTEMVYYLYNDEDLQLIGVDKTTCSALKMEFFDGQIDAITFLVSPNGDVYPEEELPKNERTLKGFIWRIDQRPETIEDLFDENDREEQFPEILKFQYPKEENTFTKKSQN
;
A
#
# COMPACT_ATOMS: atom_id res chain seq x y z
N MET A 1 29.22 55.42 20.47
CA MET A 1 28.03 56.28 20.60
C MET A 1 26.85 55.47 21.10
N ILE A 2 26.01 56.02 21.95
CA ILE A 2 24.82 55.35 22.50
C ILE A 2 23.58 56.14 22.10
N LEU A 3 22.59 55.48 21.46
CA LEU A 3 21.31 56.07 21.08
C LEU A 3 20.15 55.27 21.74
N TYR A 4 19.18 55.96 22.34
CA TYR A 4 18.00 55.36 22.91
C TYR A 4 16.75 55.84 22.16
N HIS A 5 15.91 54.93 21.66
CA HIS A 5 14.70 55.28 20.94
C HIS A 5 13.62 54.19 21.07
N GLU A 6 12.43 54.57 21.52
CA GLU A 6 11.24 53.70 21.67
C GLU A 6 11.53 52.32 22.34
N GLY A 7 12.33 52.35 23.43
CA GLY A 7 12.71 51.12 24.16
C GLY A 7 13.82 50.28 23.51
N ALA A 8 14.39 50.75 22.41
CA ALA A 8 15.57 50.15 21.79
C ALA A 8 16.82 50.97 22.15
N LEU A 9 17.92 50.26 22.37
CA LEU A 9 19.27 50.81 22.59
C LEU A 9 20.13 50.42 21.41
N ILE A 10 20.86 51.40 20.82
CA ILE A 10 21.84 51.15 19.76
C ILE A 10 23.19 51.70 20.26
N GLU A 11 24.18 50.82 20.27
CA GLU A 11 25.58 51.17 20.53
C GLU A 11 26.36 50.98 19.21
N SER A 12 27.28 51.93 18.91
CA SER A 12 28.09 51.89 17.67
C SER A 12 29.28 52.83 17.75
N ASP A 13 30.29 52.63 16.87
CA ASP A 13 31.41 53.57 16.78
C ASP A 13 30.96 54.92 16.28
N GLN A 14 30.14 54.96 15.23
CA GLN A 14 29.63 56.17 14.59
C GLN A 14 28.12 56.05 14.33
N ALA A 15 27.39 57.19 14.49
CA ALA A 15 26.01 57.29 14.10
C ALA A 15 25.69 58.60 13.42
N PHE A 16 24.85 58.55 12.40
CA PHE A 16 24.45 59.71 11.58
C PHE A 16 22.92 59.79 11.56
N PHE A 17 22.39 60.97 11.81
CA PHE A 17 20.95 61.23 11.69
C PHE A 17 20.74 62.35 10.65
N TYR A 18 19.99 62.04 9.61
CA TYR A 18 19.67 62.96 8.49
C TYR A 18 18.21 63.44 8.67
N SER A 19 18.00 64.51 9.45
CA SER A 19 16.68 65.00 9.82
C SER A 19 15.76 65.29 8.63
N LYS A 20 16.29 65.93 7.56
CA LYS A 20 15.49 66.24 6.36
C LYS A 20 15.05 64.99 5.55
N LYS A 21 15.75 63.86 5.72
CA LYS A 21 15.46 62.59 5.01
C LYS A 21 14.81 61.58 5.96
N ASN A 22 14.57 61.94 7.19
CA ASN A 22 14.13 61.02 8.23
C ASN A 22 14.87 59.68 8.21
N TYR A 23 16.21 59.74 8.15
CA TYR A 23 17.07 58.60 7.92
C TYR A 23 18.16 58.54 9.00
N PHE A 24 18.37 57.34 9.52
CA PHE A 24 19.40 57.02 10.54
C PHE A 24 20.35 55.96 10.00
N LYS A 25 21.63 56.09 10.36
CA LYS A 25 22.67 55.11 10.05
C LYS A 25 23.67 55.01 11.21
N ALA A 26 23.94 53.81 11.70
CA ALA A 26 25.01 53.46 12.62
C ALA A 26 26.05 52.57 11.93
N ILE A 27 27.32 52.79 12.27
CA ILE A 27 28.45 52.10 11.63
C ILE A 27 29.49 51.71 12.70
N GLY A 28 30.07 50.51 12.55
CA GLY A 28 31.14 49.97 13.38
C GLY A 28 30.61 49.33 14.68
N ASP A 29 30.91 48.06 14.86
CA ASP A 29 30.58 47.24 16.02
C ASP A 29 29.17 47.54 16.60
N VAL A 30 28.17 47.56 15.73
CA VAL A 30 26.82 47.93 16.08
C VAL A 30 26.22 46.86 16.96
N VAL A 31 25.73 47.26 18.16
CA VAL A 31 24.90 46.42 19.06
C VAL A 31 23.53 47.05 19.17
N PHE A 32 22.52 46.34 18.78
CA PHE A 32 21.11 46.71 18.97
C PHE A 32 20.48 45.84 20.06
N THR A 33 19.80 46.45 21.01
CA THR A 33 19.10 45.73 22.09
C THR A 33 17.68 46.28 22.21
N GLN A 34 16.70 45.39 22.33
CA GLN A 34 15.29 45.78 22.56
C GLN A 34 14.70 44.93 23.69
N GLY A 35 14.52 45.58 24.85
CA GLY A 35 14.16 44.88 26.07
C GLY A 35 15.20 43.82 26.45
N ASP A 36 14.76 42.84 27.26
CA ASP A 36 15.60 41.71 27.67
C ASP A 36 15.54 40.50 26.68
N SER A 37 14.77 40.63 25.60
CA SER A 37 14.42 39.50 24.73
C SER A 37 15.04 39.53 23.35
N LEU A 38 15.69 40.63 22.94
CA LEU A 38 16.29 40.73 21.63
C LEU A 38 17.60 41.48 21.66
N ARG A 39 18.67 40.81 21.21
CA ARG A 39 19.99 41.42 21.01
C ARG A 39 20.46 41.13 19.60
N MET A 40 20.98 42.11 18.88
CA MET A 40 21.52 41.93 17.54
C MET A 40 22.89 42.65 17.41
N THR A 41 23.83 41.98 16.78
CA THR A 41 25.12 42.60 16.41
C THR A 41 25.29 42.61 14.90
N CYS A 42 25.92 43.65 14.34
CA CYS A 42 26.21 43.76 12.91
C CYS A 42 27.22 44.86 12.64
N ASN A 43 27.68 45.00 11.40
CA ASN A 43 28.64 46.06 11.03
C ASN A 43 27.92 47.42 10.84
N THR A 44 26.69 47.39 10.28
CA THR A 44 25.94 48.62 10.03
C THR A 44 24.44 48.39 10.24
N ILE A 45 23.75 49.43 10.76
CA ILE A 45 22.28 49.50 10.79
C ILE A 45 21.86 50.80 10.09
N GLU A 46 20.85 50.69 9.24
CA GLU A 46 20.20 51.81 8.59
C GLU A 46 18.68 51.74 8.87
N TYR A 47 18.05 52.92 9.06
CA TYR A 47 16.61 53.01 9.17
C TYR A 47 16.09 54.20 8.39
N ASN A 48 15.15 53.94 7.50
CA ASN A 48 14.43 54.95 6.74
C ASN A 48 13.05 55.15 7.33
N GLY A 49 12.83 56.33 7.96
CA GLY A 49 11.60 56.65 8.62
C GLY A 49 10.43 56.95 7.65
N GLU A 50 10.66 57.21 6.37
CA GLU A 50 9.61 57.37 5.34
C GLU A 50 9.09 56.01 4.91
N THR A 51 9.98 55.09 4.58
CA THR A 51 9.62 53.71 4.13
C THR A 51 9.36 52.76 5.29
N LYS A 52 9.74 53.15 6.52
CA LYS A 52 9.68 52.30 7.73
C LYS A 52 10.48 51.00 7.63
N ILE A 53 11.53 50.98 6.81
CA ILE A 53 12.43 49.82 6.63
C ILE A 53 13.68 50.05 7.44
N ALA A 54 14.05 49.05 8.26
CA ALA A 54 15.34 48.91 8.88
C ALA A 54 16.16 47.84 8.15
N LEU A 55 17.49 48.08 8.00
CA LEU A 55 18.44 47.21 7.30
C LEU A 55 19.67 47.02 8.17
N ALA A 56 19.94 45.79 8.61
CA ALA A 56 21.19 45.40 9.25
C ALA A 56 22.09 44.68 8.26
N GLN A 57 23.37 45.03 8.19
CA GLN A 57 24.31 44.45 7.20
C GLN A 57 25.64 44.13 7.86
N GLY A 58 26.25 43.06 7.37
CA GLY A 58 27.60 42.58 7.70
C GLY A 58 27.62 41.80 9.01
N ASN A 59 27.86 40.51 8.94
CA ASN A 59 27.95 39.58 10.09
C ASN A 59 26.77 39.70 11.07
N VAL A 60 25.57 39.81 10.56
CA VAL A 60 24.37 39.96 11.39
C VAL A 60 24.21 38.74 12.26
N TYR A 61 24.19 38.92 13.57
CA TYR A 61 23.87 37.91 14.58
C TYR A 61 22.73 38.43 15.48
N LEU A 62 21.59 37.78 15.35
CA LEU A 62 20.40 38.07 16.16
C LEU A 62 20.23 36.97 17.20
N GLU A 63 20.09 37.38 18.45
CA GLU A 63 19.95 36.52 19.61
C GLU A 63 18.59 36.78 20.27
N ARG A 64 17.85 35.70 20.49
CA ARG A 64 16.58 35.63 21.22
C ARG A 64 16.62 34.49 22.24
N PRO A 65 15.77 34.45 23.25
CA PRO A 65 15.72 33.35 24.21
C PRO A 65 15.42 31.97 23.59
N ASP A 66 14.70 31.96 22.47
CA ASP A 66 14.22 30.75 21.79
C ASP A 66 15.08 30.35 20.57
N MET A 67 15.88 31.30 20.02
CA MET A 67 16.68 31.02 18.85
C MET A 67 17.75 32.08 18.55
N ASN A 68 18.75 31.68 17.78
CA ASN A 68 19.76 32.57 17.21
C ASN A 68 19.74 32.52 15.69
N LEU A 69 19.86 33.69 15.04
CA LEU A 69 19.98 33.80 13.58
C LEU A 69 21.34 34.40 13.20
N ARG A 70 22.02 33.82 12.23
CA ARG A 70 23.21 34.38 11.55
C ARG A 70 22.92 34.58 10.07
N THR A 71 23.20 35.76 9.53
CA THR A 71 23.09 36.08 8.09
C THR A 71 23.98 37.27 7.74
N GLN A 72 24.07 37.61 6.45
CA GLN A 72 24.82 38.82 6.04
C GLN A 72 23.92 40.07 6.00
N ILE A 73 22.64 39.92 5.70
CA ILE A 73 21.69 41.01 5.54
C ILE A 73 20.36 40.63 6.20
N LEU A 74 19.88 41.46 7.12
CA LEU A 74 18.57 41.32 7.73
C LEU A 74 17.74 42.59 7.53
N ASN A 75 16.56 42.47 6.96
CA ASN A 75 15.61 43.57 6.77
C ASN A 75 14.43 43.43 7.73
N LEU A 76 13.93 44.57 8.22
CA LEU A 76 12.70 44.69 8.96
C LEU A 76 11.78 45.70 8.27
N ASP A 77 10.67 45.25 7.71
CA ASP A 77 9.60 46.07 7.16
C ASP A 77 8.50 46.26 8.22
N ARG A 78 8.44 47.46 8.81
CA ARG A 78 7.47 47.77 9.88
C ARG A 78 6.04 48.01 9.36
N ILE A 79 5.89 48.32 8.07
CA ILE A 79 4.57 48.52 7.49
C ILE A 79 3.90 47.17 7.24
N ASN A 80 4.64 46.21 6.70
CA ASN A 80 4.14 44.88 6.40
C ASN A 80 4.38 43.87 7.54
N GLU A 81 4.87 44.35 8.68
CA GLU A 81 5.17 43.56 9.89
C GLU A 81 5.97 42.27 9.54
N LYS A 82 7.07 42.44 8.79
CA LYS A 82 7.83 41.35 8.24
C LYS A 82 9.35 41.57 8.46
N ALA A 83 10.04 40.58 9.03
CA ALA A 83 11.48 40.47 8.98
C ALA A 83 11.93 39.48 7.92
N PHE A 84 13.00 39.78 7.16
CA PHE A 84 13.46 38.86 6.11
C PHE A 84 14.94 39.02 5.78
N TYR A 85 15.53 37.92 5.32
CA TYR A 85 16.88 37.88 4.73
C TYR A 85 16.83 37.22 3.34
N ASN A 86 17.68 37.71 2.44
CA ASN A 86 17.86 37.21 1.07
C ASN A 86 19.31 36.76 0.80
N THR A 87 20.08 36.52 1.83
CA THR A 87 21.41 35.94 1.85
C THR A 87 21.39 34.70 2.71
N PRO A 88 22.26 33.71 2.52
CA PRO A 88 22.21 32.51 3.32
C PRO A 88 22.09 32.82 4.82
N GLY A 89 21.17 32.14 5.47
CA GLY A 89 20.89 32.28 6.90
C GLY A 89 20.98 30.95 7.63
N VAL A 90 21.44 31.02 8.89
CA VAL A 90 21.51 29.87 9.80
C VAL A 90 20.75 30.23 11.06
N ILE A 91 19.73 29.45 11.37
CA ILE A 91 18.96 29.56 12.63
C ILE A 91 19.30 28.36 13.50
N VAL A 92 19.61 28.64 14.74
CA VAL A 92 19.89 27.60 15.76
C VAL A 92 18.93 27.79 16.92
N ASP A 93 18.18 26.79 17.24
CA ASP A 93 17.38 26.70 18.49
C ASP A 93 17.97 25.65 19.46
N SER A 94 17.23 25.30 20.49
CA SER A 94 17.70 24.35 21.53
C SER A 94 17.94 22.93 21.00
N THR A 95 17.34 22.55 19.89
CA THR A 95 17.31 21.15 19.38
C THR A 95 17.77 21.03 17.94
N SER A 96 17.66 22.09 17.14
CA SER A 96 17.80 22.00 15.70
C SER A 96 18.64 23.13 15.12
N THR A 97 19.22 22.87 13.96
CA THR A 97 19.84 23.88 13.10
C THR A 97 19.11 23.90 11.77
N LEU A 98 18.60 25.09 11.40
CA LEU A 98 17.96 25.35 10.13
C LEU A 98 18.86 26.22 9.26
N THR A 99 19.03 25.87 8.00
CA THR A 99 19.70 26.69 6.97
C THR A 99 18.77 26.92 5.79
N SER A 100 18.85 28.10 5.17
CA SER A 100 18.17 28.42 3.93
C SER A 100 18.81 29.60 3.22
N ASN A 101 18.60 29.75 1.91
CA ASN A 101 19.10 30.91 1.16
C ASN A 101 18.26 32.16 1.42
N GLN A 102 16.98 32.01 1.75
CA GLN A 102 16.07 33.08 2.08
C GLN A 102 15.18 32.70 3.26
N GLY A 103 14.92 33.65 4.15
CA GLY A 103 13.99 33.46 5.26
C GLY A 103 13.12 34.70 5.48
N GLN A 104 11.88 34.46 5.88
CA GLN A 104 10.90 35.50 6.15
C GLN A 104 10.13 35.14 7.42
N TYR A 105 9.91 36.12 8.28
CA TYR A 105 9.03 36.01 9.43
C TYR A 105 7.90 37.01 9.32
N PHE A 106 6.67 36.52 9.22
CA PHE A 106 5.44 37.30 9.20
C PHE A 106 4.90 37.43 10.63
N MET A 107 5.05 38.62 11.22
CA MET A 107 4.77 38.84 12.66
C MET A 107 3.29 38.70 13.00
N ASN A 108 2.41 39.23 12.15
CA ASN A 108 0.95 39.14 12.27
C ASN A 108 0.39 37.73 12.08
N GLN A 109 1.07 36.88 11.31
CA GLN A 109 0.67 35.49 11.06
C GLN A 109 1.41 34.51 11.98
N LYS A 110 2.40 34.97 12.75
CA LYS A 110 3.29 34.11 13.55
C LYS A 110 3.88 32.96 12.70
N LYS A 111 4.28 33.28 11.46
CA LYS A 111 4.72 32.32 10.47
C LYS A 111 6.13 32.62 10.00
N TYR A 112 6.98 31.60 10.02
CA TYR A 112 8.24 31.57 9.27
C TYR A 112 8.01 30.98 7.88
N ARG A 113 8.73 31.51 6.90
CA ARG A 113 8.86 30.94 5.54
C ARG A 113 10.32 30.90 5.17
N PHE A 114 10.80 29.73 4.84
CA PHE A 114 12.16 29.48 4.35
C PHE A 114 12.09 29.00 2.90
N ILE A 115 13.00 29.51 2.06
CA ILE A 115 12.96 29.27 0.61
C ILE A 115 14.38 28.99 0.13
N SER A 116 14.48 28.03 -0.79
CA SER A 116 15.69 27.55 -1.46
C SER A 116 16.72 26.93 -0.51
N ASP A 117 17.05 25.69 -0.79
CA ASP A 117 18.02 24.89 -0.04
C ASP A 117 17.73 24.85 1.48
N VAL A 118 16.46 24.66 1.81
CA VAL A 118 16.04 24.55 3.20
C VAL A 118 16.51 23.23 3.77
N THR A 119 17.34 23.28 4.82
CA THR A 119 17.78 22.10 5.55
C THR A 119 17.54 22.29 7.04
N ILE A 120 16.90 21.32 7.69
CA ILE A 120 16.78 21.23 9.15
C ILE A 120 17.58 20.01 9.59
N ASN A 121 18.50 20.21 10.51
CA ASN A 121 19.23 19.15 11.19
C ASN A 121 18.80 19.08 12.65
N ASN A 122 18.18 17.97 13.01
CA ASN A 122 17.78 17.62 14.37
C ASN A 122 18.47 16.28 14.74
N PRO A 123 18.77 15.97 16.01
CA PRO A 123 19.39 14.70 16.40
C PRO A 123 18.64 13.44 15.95
N ASP A 124 17.32 13.54 15.72
CA ASP A 124 16.47 12.41 15.36
C ASP A 124 16.12 12.34 13.87
N TYR A 125 16.21 13.49 13.16
CA TYR A 125 15.89 13.55 11.73
C TYR A 125 16.57 14.71 11.00
N THR A 126 16.65 14.60 9.69
CA THR A 126 17.05 15.68 8.78
C THR A 126 15.93 15.94 7.78
N VAL A 127 15.60 17.21 7.53
CA VAL A 127 14.64 17.62 6.50
C VAL A 127 15.36 18.45 5.44
N ASN A 128 15.15 18.11 4.17
CA ASN A 128 15.55 18.91 3.02
C ASN A 128 14.28 19.27 2.24
N SER A 129 14.12 20.55 1.85
CA SER A 129 12.93 21.01 1.12
C SER A 129 13.27 22.23 0.25
N GLU A 130 12.50 22.46 -0.81
CA GLU A 130 12.62 23.71 -1.59
C GLU A 130 12.03 24.90 -0.84
N GLN A 131 10.91 24.68 -0.12
CA GLN A 131 10.29 25.70 0.75
C GLN A 131 9.66 25.02 1.96
N LEU A 132 9.77 25.71 3.10
CA LEU A 132 9.13 25.32 4.36
C LEU A 132 8.42 26.53 4.96
N ASP A 133 7.12 26.37 5.28
CA ASP A 133 6.35 27.31 6.12
C ASP A 133 6.12 26.67 7.49
N TYR A 134 6.42 27.43 8.57
CA TYR A 134 6.20 26.98 9.94
C TYR A 134 5.37 28.00 10.72
N PHE A 135 4.25 27.54 11.28
CA PHE A 135 3.35 28.35 12.09
C PHE A 135 3.63 28.10 13.58
N THR A 136 4.14 29.13 14.27
CA THR A 136 4.63 28.97 15.65
C THR A 136 3.52 28.81 16.69
N GLU A 137 2.31 29.32 16.43
CA GLU A 137 1.17 29.20 17.38
C GLU A 137 0.48 27.83 17.28
N SER A 138 0.47 27.22 16.10
CA SER A 138 -0.19 25.92 15.87
C SER A 138 0.80 24.75 15.77
N ASN A 139 2.11 25.01 15.86
CA ASN A 139 3.18 24.02 15.75
C ASN A 139 3.11 23.20 14.45
N GLN A 140 2.69 23.83 13.33
CA GLN A 140 2.45 23.18 12.05
C GLN A 140 3.49 23.56 11.02
N ALA A 141 4.10 22.56 10.39
CA ALA A 141 5.05 22.70 9.30
C ALA A 141 4.43 22.25 7.96
N TYR A 142 4.69 23.01 6.90
CA TYR A 142 4.27 22.71 5.53
C TYR A 142 5.49 22.70 4.62
N LEU A 143 5.69 21.62 3.90
CA LEU A 143 6.75 21.43 2.93
C LEU A 143 6.19 21.61 1.52
N TYR A 144 6.92 22.32 0.66
CA TYR A 144 6.56 22.59 -0.73
C TYR A 144 7.76 22.31 -1.64
N GLY A 145 7.47 21.71 -2.80
CA GLY A 145 8.49 21.23 -3.72
C GLY A 145 9.13 19.92 -3.27
N ASN A 146 10.15 19.48 -3.97
CA ASN A 146 10.85 18.24 -3.65
C ASN A 146 11.37 18.27 -2.21
N SER A 147 10.85 17.37 -1.41
CA SER A 147 11.18 17.30 0.01
C SER A 147 11.58 15.89 0.41
N LYS A 148 12.60 15.81 1.26
CA LYS A 148 13.16 14.58 1.82
C LYS A 148 13.23 14.71 3.32
N ILE A 149 12.70 13.74 4.05
CA ILE A 149 12.82 13.63 5.50
C ILE A 149 13.55 12.32 5.79
N GLU A 150 14.66 12.38 6.46
CA GLU A 150 15.47 11.23 6.87
C GLU A 150 15.48 11.11 8.38
N GLY A 151 14.79 10.10 8.90
CA GLY A 151 14.88 9.66 10.28
C GLY A 151 15.91 8.54 10.45
N LYS A 152 16.05 8.02 11.66
CA LYS A 152 17.02 6.94 11.96
C LYS A 152 16.72 5.63 11.24
N THR A 153 15.45 5.34 10.99
CA THR A 153 14.98 4.06 10.42
C THR A 153 14.10 4.22 9.20
N TYR A 154 13.88 5.47 8.74
CA TYR A 154 12.99 5.73 7.62
C TYR A 154 13.45 6.91 6.77
N THR A 155 13.01 6.92 5.52
CA THR A 155 13.13 8.08 4.62
C THR A 155 11.79 8.32 3.95
N VAL A 156 11.31 9.57 4.01
CA VAL A 156 10.12 10.02 3.28
C VAL A 156 10.52 10.95 2.15
N LEU A 157 9.99 10.70 0.96
CA LEU A 157 10.05 11.61 -0.18
C LEU A 157 8.64 12.10 -0.50
N CYS A 158 8.47 13.39 -0.82
CA CYS A 158 7.20 13.96 -1.26
C CYS A 158 7.41 15.30 -1.96
N GLU A 159 6.40 15.75 -2.71
CA GLU A 159 6.38 17.12 -3.25
C GLU A 159 5.60 18.08 -2.36
N ARG A 160 4.71 17.56 -1.50
CA ARG A 160 3.97 18.32 -0.50
C ARG A 160 3.89 17.54 0.80
N GLY A 161 4.35 18.16 1.87
CA GLY A 161 4.32 17.60 3.22
C GLY A 161 3.61 18.52 4.21
N PHE A 162 2.94 17.92 5.16
CA PHE A 162 2.40 18.57 6.35
C PHE A 162 2.82 17.78 7.58
N TYR A 163 3.24 18.46 8.63
CA TYR A 163 3.56 17.86 9.91
C TYR A 163 3.11 18.75 11.07
N ASP A 164 2.33 18.18 11.98
CA ASP A 164 1.97 18.78 13.25
C ASP A 164 2.94 18.25 14.29
N THR A 165 3.84 19.13 14.78
CA THR A 165 4.94 18.76 15.68
C THR A 165 4.47 18.53 17.11
N GLU A 166 3.30 19.05 17.51
CA GLU A 166 2.72 18.83 18.83
C GLU A 166 1.96 17.51 18.90
N ARG A 167 1.21 17.17 17.83
CA ARG A 167 0.40 15.95 17.75
C ARG A 167 1.10 14.79 17.08
N GLU A 168 2.32 15.00 16.62
CA GLU A 168 3.13 14.02 15.88
C GLU A 168 2.39 13.34 14.73
N LYS A 169 1.67 14.16 13.92
CA LYS A 169 0.88 13.70 12.76
C LYS A 169 1.42 14.28 11.49
N GLY A 170 1.50 13.44 10.45
CA GLY A 170 2.00 13.87 9.14
C GLY A 170 1.13 13.41 7.98
N ILE A 171 1.11 14.23 6.92
CA ILE A 171 0.51 13.91 5.63
C ILE A 171 1.51 14.25 4.54
N PHE A 172 1.83 13.29 3.69
CA PHE A 172 2.69 13.47 2.53
C PHE A 172 1.90 13.17 1.27
N LYS A 173 2.00 14.05 0.27
CA LYS A 173 1.25 13.99 -0.98
C LYS A 173 2.15 14.19 -2.18
N GLN A 174 1.63 13.82 -3.36
CA GLN A 174 2.31 13.95 -4.64
C GLN A 174 3.64 13.21 -4.65
N ASN A 175 3.63 12.03 -5.27
CA ASN A 175 4.77 11.12 -5.32
C ASN A 175 5.31 10.68 -3.94
N ALA A 176 4.39 10.59 -2.95
CA ALA A 176 4.79 10.22 -1.61
C ALA A 176 5.36 8.79 -1.57
N THR A 177 6.57 8.67 -1.07
CA THR A 177 7.28 7.40 -0.92
C THR A 177 7.90 7.33 0.46
N LEU A 178 7.63 6.24 1.17
CA LEU A 178 8.23 5.92 2.46
C LEU A 178 9.13 4.69 2.28
N TYR A 179 10.40 4.84 2.59
CA TYR A 179 11.35 3.74 2.78
C TYR A 179 11.42 3.44 4.27
N TYR A 180 11.07 2.21 4.64
CA TYR A 180 11.08 1.77 6.03
C TYR A 180 11.53 0.31 6.10
N ASP A 181 12.64 0.06 6.80
CA ASP A 181 13.32 -1.24 6.81
C ASP A 181 13.51 -1.78 5.38
N ASN A 182 12.99 -2.98 5.11
CA ASN A 182 13.01 -3.62 3.79
C ASN A 182 11.77 -3.31 2.94
N LYS A 183 10.96 -2.31 3.32
CA LYS A 183 9.71 -1.97 2.63
C LYS A 183 9.79 -0.62 1.93
N ILE A 184 9.21 -0.57 0.73
CA ILE A 184 9.00 0.67 -0.03
C ILE A 184 7.49 0.86 -0.16
N ILE A 185 6.96 1.89 0.47
CA ILE A 185 5.53 2.20 0.50
C ILE A 185 5.30 3.45 -0.34
N ARG A 186 4.43 3.36 -1.34
CA ARG A 186 4.03 4.46 -2.22
C ARG A 186 2.53 4.66 -2.19
N GLY A 187 2.10 5.90 -2.43
CA GLY A 187 0.70 6.28 -2.59
C GLY A 187 0.60 7.76 -2.97
N ASP A 188 -0.55 8.18 -3.51
CA ASP A 188 -0.79 9.59 -3.80
C ASP A 188 -0.83 10.42 -2.51
N SER A 189 -1.22 9.80 -1.39
CA SER A 189 -1.16 10.38 -0.06
C SER A 189 -0.79 9.33 0.98
N LEU A 190 0.18 9.65 1.81
CA LEU A 190 0.56 8.88 3.00
C LEU A 190 0.25 9.72 4.24
N TYR A 191 -0.42 9.11 5.20
CA TYR A 191 -0.76 9.69 6.51
C TYR A 191 -0.15 8.84 7.62
N PHE A 192 0.31 9.47 8.70
CA PHE A 192 0.73 8.74 9.89
C PHE A 192 0.40 9.51 11.17
N GLU A 193 0.21 8.77 12.26
CA GLU A 193 0.13 9.23 13.64
C GLU A 193 1.13 8.44 14.47
N SER A 194 2.17 9.12 14.96
CA SER A 194 3.28 8.48 15.69
C SER A 194 2.83 7.93 17.04
N ASP A 195 2.05 8.71 17.80
CA ASP A 195 1.53 8.35 19.11
C ASP A 195 0.61 7.10 19.10
N ARG A 196 -0.05 6.84 17.98
CA ARG A 196 -0.96 5.71 17.79
C ARG A 196 -0.35 4.55 16.99
N ASN A 197 0.91 4.67 16.58
CA ASN A 197 1.55 3.71 15.69
C ASN A 197 0.67 3.32 14.49
N TYR A 198 0.00 4.33 13.91
CA TYR A 198 -0.98 4.20 12.84
C TYR A 198 -0.49 4.88 11.56
N ALA A 199 -0.69 4.23 10.43
CA ALA A 199 -0.47 4.83 9.12
C ALA A 199 -1.60 4.46 8.16
N ALA A 200 -1.87 5.35 7.20
CA ALA A 200 -2.82 5.10 6.13
C ALA A 200 -2.29 5.63 4.79
N ALA A 201 -2.70 5.00 3.71
CA ALA A 201 -2.35 5.41 2.36
C ALA A 201 -3.57 5.41 1.45
N THR A 202 -3.58 6.31 0.45
CA THR A 202 -4.67 6.38 -0.53
C THR A 202 -4.15 6.50 -1.94
N LYS A 203 -4.90 5.92 -2.86
CA LYS A 203 -4.70 5.91 -4.31
C LYS A 203 -3.33 5.40 -4.72
N ASN A 204 -3.31 4.53 -5.72
CA ASN A 204 -2.09 3.99 -6.30
C ASN A 204 -1.11 3.43 -5.25
N ILE A 205 -1.67 2.74 -4.24
CA ILE A 205 -0.85 2.16 -3.18
C ILE A 205 -0.03 1.02 -3.75
N SER A 206 1.26 1.04 -3.43
CA SER A 206 2.19 -0.05 -3.70
C SER A 206 3.09 -0.25 -2.48
N ILE A 207 3.03 -1.41 -1.87
CA ILE A 207 3.91 -1.83 -0.77
C ILE A 207 4.78 -2.95 -1.32
N VAL A 208 6.06 -2.67 -1.51
CA VAL A 208 7.06 -3.64 -1.98
C VAL A 208 7.86 -4.10 -0.77
N ASP A 209 7.83 -5.38 -0.48
CA ASP A 209 8.70 -6.04 0.49
C ASP A 209 9.88 -6.67 -0.27
N THR A 210 11.06 -6.07 -0.15
CA THR A 210 12.25 -6.49 -0.89
C THR A 210 12.90 -7.74 -0.33
N LEU A 211 12.62 -8.10 0.93
CA LEU A 211 13.14 -9.29 1.56
C LEU A 211 12.33 -10.54 1.15
N ASN A 212 11.01 -10.40 1.13
CA ASN A 212 10.09 -11.52 0.85
C ASN A 212 9.66 -11.59 -0.62
N ASN A 213 10.17 -10.71 -1.48
CA ASN A 213 9.80 -10.62 -2.90
C ASN A 213 8.27 -10.56 -3.08
N SER A 214 7.60 -9.73 -2.28
CA SER A 214 6.15 -9.57 -2.35
C SER A 214 5.75 -8.12 -2.61
N ILE A 215 4.64 -7.96 -3.31
CA ILE A 215 4.06 -6.66 -3.64
C ILE A 215 2.59 -6.69 -3.25
N ILE A 216 2.12 -5.67 -2.53
CA ILE A 216 0.71 -5.47 -2.27
C ILE A 216 0.29 -4.14 -2.88
N THR A 217 -0.79 -4.15 -3.64
CA THR A 217 -1.36 -2.96 -4.28
C THR A 217 -2.81 -2.76 -3.87
N GLY A 218 -3.34 -1.53 -4.03
CA GLY A 218 -4.72 -1.20 -3.75
C GLY A 218 -4.95 0.32 -3.83
N HIS A 219 -6.16 0.77 -3.50
CA HIS A 219 -6.48 2.20 -3.48
C HIS A 219 -6.70 2.78 -2.09
N TYR A 220 -6.87 1.95 -1.08
CA TYR A 220 -6.92 2.35 0.33
C TYR A 220 -6.24 1.32 1.20
N GLY A 221 -5.39 1.78 2.13
CA GLY A 221 -4.71 0.90 3.08
C GLY A 221 -4.50 1.55 4.44
N GLU A 222 -4.51 0.73 5.48
CA GLU A 222 -4.22 1.09 6.86
C GLU A 222 -3.22 0.11 7.46
N ILE A 223 -2.34 0.62 8.30
CA ILE A 223 -1.34 -0.16 9.03
C ILE A 223 -1.46 0.18 10.52
N PHE A 224 -1.58 -0.84 11.34
CA PHE A 224 -1.62 -0.78 12.80
C PHE A 224 -0.39 -1.51 13.35
N LYS A 225 0.68 -0.79 13.60
CA LYS A 225 1.98 -1.36 13.99
C LYS A 225 1.92 -2.13 15.31
N GLU A 226 1.19 -1.64 16.31
CA GLU A 226 1.04 -2.34 17.61
C GLU A 226 0.36 -3.71 17.49
N LYS A 227 -0.42 -3.91 16.43
CA LYS A 227 -1.17 -5.16 16.18
C LYS A 227 -0.51 -6.02 15.10
N ASP A 228 0.64 -5.62 14.59
CA ASP A 228 1.27 -6.22 13.42
C ASP A 228 0.25 -6.52 12.33
N SER A 229 -0.63 -5.55 12.03
CA SER A 229 -1.71 -5.73 11.08
C SER A 229 -1.77 -4.64 10.02
N ALA A 230 -2.13 -5.05 8.81
CA ALA A 230 -2.39 -4.17 7.69
C ALA A 230 -3.69 -4.60 6.99
N ILE A 231 -4.46 -3.60 6.55
CA ILE A 231 -5.70 -3.78 5.79
C ILE A 231 -5.54 -3.02 4.49
N ILE A 232 -5.78 -3.69 3.36
CA ILE A 232 -5.78 -3.08 2.02
C ILE A 232 -7.12 -3.39 1.37
N THR A 233 -7.73 -2.37 0.78
CA THR A 233 -9.03 -2.47 0.11
C THR A 233 -9.03 -1.73 -1.22
N ARG A 234 -10.11 -1.93 -1.99
CA ARG A 234 -10.33 -1.27 -3.28
C ARG A 234 -9.26 -1.64 -4.28
N ARG A 235 -9.56 -2.63 -5.11
CA ARG A 235 -8.63 -3.26 -6.04
C ARG A 235 -7.40 -3.83 -5.34
N ALA A 236 -7.62 -4.40 -4.14
CA ALA A 236 -6.54 -4.97 -3.36
C ALA A 236 -6.00 -6.23 -4.06
N MET A 237 -4.69 -6.28 -4.26
CA MET A 237 -3.99 -7.42 -4.86
C MET A 237 -2.68 -7.67 -4.13
N ALA A 238 -2.44 -8.92 -3.76
CA ALA A 238 -1.16 -9.40 -3.27
C ALA A 238 -0.46 -10.19 -4.38
N VAL A 239 0.80 -9.90 -4.60
CA VAL A 239 1.67 -10.61 -5.56
C VAL A 239 2.84 -11.21 -4.81
N ASN A 240 3.02 -12.51 -4.91
CA ASN A 240 4.19 -13.20 -4.39
C ASN A 240 5.02 -13.69 -5.57
N ILE A 241 6.24 -13.16 -5.70
CA ILE A 241 7.15 -13.49 -6.80
C ILE A 241 7.92 -14.75 -6.43
N ILE A 242 7.70 -15.82 -7.19
CA ILE A 242 8.31 -17.14 -7.00
C ILE A 242 9.06 -17.48 -8.29
N ASP A 243 10.38 -17.32 -8.30
CA ASP A 243 11.24 -17.55 -9.47
C ASP A 243 10.71 -16.79 -10.71
N GLN A 244 10.32 -17.53 -11.77
CA GLN A 244 9.74 -16.96 -12.99
C GLN A 244 8.21 -17.01 -13.01
N ASP A 245 7.58 -17.43 -11.92
CA ASP A 245 6.14 -17.64 -11.82
C ASP A 245 5.56 -16.94 -10.61
N SER A 246 4.71 -15.95 -10.83
CA SER A 246 4.13 -15.13 -9.77
C SER A 246 2.74 -15.62 -9.39
N LEU A 247 2.47 -15.66 -8.09
CA LEU A 247 1.14 -15.89 -7.55
C LEU A 247 0.45 -14.55 -7.30
N PHE A 248 -0.68 -14.33 -7.95
CA PHE A 248 -1.54 -13.16 -7.77
C PHE A 248 -2.79 -13.56 -6.99
N ILE A 249 -3.12 -12.81 -5.94
CA ILE A 249 -4.33 -12.98 -5.13
C ILE A 249 -5.04 -11.63 -5.07
N HIS A 250 -6.21 -11.56 -5.65
CA HIS A 250 -7.11 -10.41 -5.56
C HIS A 250 -8.29 -10.71 -4.63
N ALA A 251 -8.79 -9.67 -3.94
CA ALA A 251 -10.04 -9.69 -3.18
C ALA A 251 -10.53 -8.25 -2.92
N ASP A 252 -11.77 -8.07 -2.47
CA ASP A 252 -12.26 -6.76 -2.03
C ASP A 252 -11.41 -6.22 -0.87
N THR A 253 -11.00 -7.10 0.04
CA THR A 253 -10.23 -6.76 1.22
C THR A 253 -9.14 -7.79 1.49
N LEU A 254 -7.90 -7.33 1.63
CA LEU A 254 -6.76 -8.09 2.11
C LEU A 254 -6.42 -7.65 3.53
N VAL A 255 -6.23 -8.60 4.43
CA VAL A 255 -5.82 -8.37 5.82
C VAL A 255 -4.60 -9.22 6.13
N ALA A 256 -3.47 -8.56 6.37
CA ALA A 256 -2.25 -9.21 6.85
C ALA A 256 -2.17 -9.05 8.37
N THR A 257 -1.84 -10.13 9.10
CA THR A 257 -1.69 -10.11 10.56
C THR A 257 -0.51 -10.97 10.99
N GLY A 258 0.08 -10.63 12.13
CA GLY A 258 1.20 -11.34 12.74
C GLY A 258 2.57 -10.84 12.30
N PRO A 259 3.61 -11.17 13.09
CA PRO A 259 4.98 -10.78 12.78
C PRO A 259 5.46 -11.40 11.47
N GLU A 260 6.53 -10.85 10.92
CA GLU A 260 7.04 -11.19 9.58
C GLU A 260 7.27 -12.70 9.37
N GLU A 261 7.79 -13.39 10.38
CA GLU A 261 8.06 -14.83 10.32
C GLU A 261 6.80 -15.72 10.44
N LYS A 262 5.67 -15.18 10.88
CA LYS A 262 4.40 -15.88 11.10
C LYS A 262 3.23 -15.10 10.54
N ARG A 263 3.43 -14.52 9.36
CA ARG A 263 2.39 -13.71 8.72
C ARG A 263 1.27 -14.58 8.19
N ILE A 264 0.05 -14.13 8.47
CA ILE A 264 -1.18 -14.71 7.96
C ILE A 264 -1.83 -13.67 7.07
N LEU A 265 -2.07 -14.03 5.82
CA LEU A 265 -2.89 -13.25 4.88
C LEU A 265 -4.31 -13.83 4.85
N ARG A 266 -5.29 -12.95 5.04
CA ARG A 266 -6.71 -13.26 4.82
C ARG A 266 -7.23 -12.37 3.71
N ALA A 267 -7.91 -12.98 2.75
CA ALA A 267 -8.60 -12.29 1.68
C ALA A 267 -10.11 -12.51 1.85
N TYR A 268 -10.88 -11.44 1.75
CA TYR A 268 -12.33 -11.47 1.95
C TYR A 268 -13.05 -10.89 0.76
N TYR A 269 -14.08 -11.62 0.35
CA TYR A 269 -15.02 -11.36 -0.74
C TYR A 269 -14.36 -11.37 -2.12
N ASP A 270 -15.00 -12.17 -2.98
CA ASP A 270 -14.64 -12.34 -4.39
C ASP A 270 -13.14 -12.60 -4.63
N VAL A 271 -12.59 -13.55 -3.89
CA VAL A 271 -11.19 -13.93 -4.03
C VAL A 271 -10.95 -14.57 -5.38
N ARG A 272 -9.97 -14.06 -6.11
CA ARG A 272 -9.48 -14.60 -7.39
C ARG A 272 -7.98 -14.83 -7.32
N ILE A 273 -7.56 -15.98 -7.83
CA ILE A 273 -6.16 -16.43 -7.80
C ILE A 273 -5.72 -16.70 -9.22
N LEU A 274 -4.54 -16.21 -9.56
CA LEU A 274 -3.88 -16.46 -10.84
C LEU A 274 -2.42 -16.84 -10.60
N LYS A 275 -2.04 -18.00 -11.13
CA LYS A 275 -0.67 -18.50 -11.26
C LYS A 275 -0.60 -19.31 -12.55
N SER A 276 0.55 -19.57 -13.13
CA SER A 276 0.70 -20.22 -14.44
C SER A 276 -0.05 -21.55 -14.56
N ASP A 277 -0.02 -22.38 -13.52
CA ASP A 277 -0.58 -23.73 -13.46
C ASP A 277 -1.87 -23.81 -12.62
N ILE A 278 -2.20 -22.77 -11.84
CA ILE A 278 -3.34 -22.75 -10.93
C ILE A 278 -4.15 -21.49 -11.11
N ARG A 279 -5.47 -21.64 -11.19
CA ARG A 279 -6.47 -20.58 -11.09
C ARG A 279 -7.42 -20.92 -9.97
N GLY A 280 -7.93 -19.90 -9.29
CA GLY A 280 -8.88 -20.14 -8.19
C GLY A 280 -9.89 -19.03 -8.04
N ARG A 281 -11.07 -19.38 -7.52
CA ARG A 281 -12.08 -18.44 -7.07
C ARG A 281 -12.76 -18.94 -5.81
N SER A 282 -12.95 -18.05 -4.83
CA SER A 282 -13.64 -18.36 -3.58
C SER A 282 -14.25 -17.10 -2.95
N ASP A 283 -15.09 -17.26 -1.92
CA ASP A 283 -15.55 -16.11 -1.15
C ASP A 283 -14.46 -15.54 -0.27
N SER A 284 -13.66 -16.40 0.35
CA SER A 284 -12.54 -15.99 1.19
C SER A 284 -11.34 -16.94 1.09
N LEU A 285 -10.17 -16.41 1.47
CA LEU A 285 -8.92 -17.16 1.49
C LEU A 285 -8.21 -16.94 2.83
N TYR A 286 -7.58 -18.00 3.31
CA TYR A 286 -6.63 -17.98 4.41
C TYR A 286 -5.30 -18.53 3.91
N LEU A 287 -4.23 -17.76 4.08
CA LEU A 287 -2.86 -18.15 3.75
C LEU A 287 -1.99 -17.99 4.98
N ASP A 288 -1.39 -19.07 5.41
CA ASP A 288 -0.37 -19.11 6.46
C ASP A 288 0.97 -19.51 5.83
N GLU A 289 1.82 -18.51 5.63
CA GLU A 289 3.12 -18.71 4.96
C GLU A 289 4.08 -19.53 5.82
N SER A 290 3.94 -19.51 7.15
CA SER A 290 4.84 -20.20 8.07
C SER A 290 4.76 -21.72 7.95
N ILE A 291 3.62 -22.24 7.54
CA ILE A 291 3.37 -23.67 7.33
C ILE A 291 3.01 -24.02 5.88
N GLY A 292 3.02 -23.03 4.98
CA GLY A 292 2.71 -23.20 3.56
C GLY A 292 1.24 -23.56 3.27
N LEU A 293 0.31 -23.24 4.18
CA LEU A 293 -1.09 -23.62 4.06
C LEU A 293 -1.93 -22.52 3.41
N THR A 294 -2.58 -22.86 2.31
CA THR A 294 -3.61 -22.04 1.66
C THR A 294 -4.95 -22.73 1.75
N LYS A 295 -6.01 -22.01 2.17
CA LYS A 295 -7.39 -22.48 2.19
C LYS A 295 -8.29 -21.57 1.38
N LEU A 296 -9.04 -22.15 0.48
CA LEU A 296 -10.14 -21.51 -0.23
C LEU A 296 -11.46 -21.89 0.46
N LEU A 297 -12.19 -20.88 0.90
CA LEU A 297 -13.34 -21.05 1.75
C LEU A 297 -14.58 -20.42 1.09
N LYS A 298 -15.73 -21.02 1.32
CA LYS A 298 -17.00 -20.39 0.97
C LYS A 298 -17.61 -19.69 2.17
N LYS A 299 -18.35 -18.63 1.94
CA LYS A 299 -19.11 -17.93 2.97
C LYS A 299 -20.18 -18.84 3.56
N PRO A 300 -20.22 -19.03 4.88
CA PRO A 300 -21.31 -19.77 5.52
C PRO A 300 -22.66 -19.11 5.21
N LEU A 301 -23.65 -19.92 4.83
CA LEU A 301 -25.00 -19.42 4.64
C LEU A 301 -25.61 -19.03 5.98
N THR A 302 -26.32 -17.92 6.02
CA THR A 302 -27.17 -17.55 7.16
C THR A 302 -28.34 -18.50 7.28
N LYS A 303 -28.97 -18.62 8.46
CA LYS A 303 -30.14 -19.47 8.66
C LYS A 303 -31.28 -19.18 7.67
N GLN A 304 -31.46 -17.93 7.28
CA GLN A 304 -32.48 -17.53 6.29
C GLN A 304 -32.08 -17.98 4.87
N GLN A 305 -30.80 -17.87 4.49
CA GLN A 305 -30.33 -18.33 3.18
C GLN A 305 -30.40 -19.84 3.03
N VAL A 306 -30.14 -20.61 4.09
CA VAL A 306 -30.29 -22.08 4.08
C VAL A 306 -31.72 -22.50 3.74
N GLN A 307 -32.74 -21.73 4.13
CA GLN A 307 -34.13 -22.03 3.85
C GLN A 307 -34.57 -21.71 2.41
N VAL A 308 -33.86 -20.83 1.72
CA VAL A 308 -34.25 -20.31 0.40
C VAL A 308 -33.42 -20.91 -0.73
N PHE A 309 -32.14 -21.20 -0.46
CA PHE A 309 -31.21 -21.68 -1.51
C PHE A 309 -31.42 -23.17 -1.78
N THR A 310 -31.44 -23.50 -3.06
CA THR A 310 -31.39 -24.90 -3.51
C THR A 310 -29.96 -25.47 -3.31
N GLU A 311 -29.85 -26.80 -3.41
CA GLU A 311 -28.53 -27.46 -3.41
C GLU A 311 -27.63 -26.92 -4.54
N GLN A 312 -28.20 -26.63 -5.69
CA GLN A 312 -27.47 -26.08 -6.84
C GLN A 312 -26.97 -24.65 -6.56
N ASP A 313 -27.80 -23.78 -5.98
CA ASP A 313 -27.38 -22.42 -5.58
C ASP A 313 -26.23 -22.45 -4.56
N ASN A 314 -26.30 -23.42 -3.65
CA ASN A 314 -25.27 -23.60 -2.65
C ASN A 314 -23.97 -24.10 -3.27
N ASN A 315 -24.03 -24.99 -4.26
CA ASN A 315 -22.85 -25.51 -4.97
C ASN A 315 -22.18 -24.45 -5.87
N GLN A 316 -22.94 -23.51 -6.45
CA GLN A 316 -22.39 -22.38 -7.19
C GLN A 316 -21.47 -21.49 -6.36
N LYS A 317 -21.67 -21.46 -5.03
CA LYS A 317 -20.84 -20.70 -4.09
C LYS A 317 -19.63 -21.46 -3.56
N ASN A 318 -19.47 -22.71 -3.92
CA ASN A 318 -18.29 -23.49 -3.54
C ASN A 318 -17.03 -22.85 -4.14
N PRO A 319 -15.92 -22.88 -3.41
CA PRO A 319 -14.62 -22.54 -4.00
C PRO A 319 -14.35 -23.45 -5.22
N VAL A 320 -13.70 -22.87 -6.19
CA VAL A 320 -13.27 -23.57 -7.39
C VAL A 320 -11.77 -23.38 -7.59
N LEU A 321 -11.11 -24.46 -7.96
CA LEU A 321 -9.72 -24.50 -8.36
C LEU A 321 -9.65 -25.09 -9.79
N TRP A 322 -9.01 -24.40 -10.68
CA TRP A 322 -8.64 -24.92 -11.98
C TRP A 322 -7.15 -25.28 -11.95
N PHE A 323 -6.89 -26.55 -12.19
CA PHE A 323 -5.54 -27.07 -12.30
C PHE A 323 -5.41 -27.72 -13.68
N ASP A 324 -4.52 -27.20 -14.51
CA ASP A 324 -4.43 -27.53 -15.93
C ASP A 324 -5.80 -27.37 -16.63
N LYS A 325 -6.40 -28.46 -17.14
CA LYS A 325 -7.70 -28.47 -17.84
C LYS A 325 -8.86 -28.82 -16.90
N SER A 326 -8.55 -29.33 -15.73
CA SER A 326 -9.55 -29.82 -14.77
C SER A 326 -10.07 -28.70 -13.87
N GLN A 327 -11.38 -28.65 -13.68
CA GLN A 327 -12.07 -27.85 -12.68
C GLN A 327 -12.35 -28.71 -11.46
N MET A 328 -11.94 -28.25 -10.27
CA MET A 328 -12.17 -28.94 -8.99
C MET A 328 -12.97 -28.03 -8.05
N THR A 329 -14.02 -28.55 -7.46
CA THR A 329 -14.85 -27.81 -6.49
C THR A 329 -15.11 -28.63 -5.23
N GLY A 330 -15.45 -27.96 -4.13
CA GLY A 330 -15.86 -28.58 -2.86
C GLY A 330 -16.25 -27.52 -1.85
N ASN A 331 -16.57 -27.91 -0.62
CA ASN A 331 -16.94 -26.95 0.41
C ASN A 331 -15.72 -26.15 0.92
N GLU A 332 -14.55 -26.78 0.97
CA GLU A 332 -13.27 -26.20 1.34
C GLU A 332 -12.17 -26.85 0.50
N ILE A 333 -11.26 -26.03 -0.04
CA ILE A 333 -10.07 -26.50 -0.77
C ILE A 333 -8.85 -26.06 0.02
N GLN A 334 -7.95 -27.00 0.32
CA GLN A 334 -6.69 -26.74 1.00
C GLN A 334 -5.53 -27.13 0.10
N LEU A 335 -4.56 -26.25 -0.02
CA LEU A 335 -3.28 -26.49 -0.69
C LEU A 335 -2.17 -26.40 0.38
N LEU A 336 -1.27 -27.36 0.39
CA LEU A 336 -0.08 -27.33 1.19
C LEU A 336 1.14 -27.24 0.28
N SER A 337 1.98 -26.25 0.55
CA SER A 337 3.24 -26.02 -0.18
C SER A 337 4.42 -26.19 0.75
N ASN A 338 5.52 -26.67 0.22
CA ASN A 338 6.80 -26.68 0.92
C ASN A 338 7.25 -25.24 1.22
N THR A 339 7.54 -24.93 2.47
CA THR A 339 7.89 -23.57 2.90
C THR A 339 9.24 -23.06 2.38
N GLN A 340 10.13 -23.96 1.99
CA GLN A 340 11.45 -23.60 1.46
C GLN A 340 11.45 -23.49 -0.05
N THR A 341 10.90 -24.52 -0.74
CA THR A 341 10.88 -24.57 -2.21
C THR A 341 9.66 -23.87 -2.81
N ARG A 342 8.63 -23.59 -2.00
CA ARG A 342 7.31 -23.06 -2.39
C ARG A 342 6.56 -23.90 -3.43
N LYS A 343 7.02 -25.14 -3.68
CA LYS A 343 6.34 -26.09 -4.54
C LYS A 343 5.15 -26.72 -3.82
N LEU A 344 4.11 -27.07 -4.58
CA LEU A 344 2.96 -27.78 -4.03
C LEU A 344 3.34 -29.20 -3.59
N ASP A 345 2.92 -29.59 -2.38
CA ASP A 345 3.08 -30.92 -1.81
C ASP A 345 1.76 -31.70 -1.82
N SER A 346 0.64 -31.06 -1.46
CA SER A 346 -0.64 -31.76 -1.40
C SER A 346 -1.85 -30.85 -1.61
N LEU A 347 -2.93 -31.47 -2.08
CA LEU A 347 -4.26 -30.90 -2.25
C LEU A 347 -5.25 -31.71 -1.41
N LYS A 348 -6.14 -31.03 -0.70
CA LYS A 348 -7.26 -31.63 0.00
C LYS A 348 -8.52 -30.86 -0.30
N ILE A 349 -9.59 -31.56 -0.65
CA ILE A 349 -10.91 -30.97 -0.83
C ILE A 349 -11.87 -31.70 0.10
N ASP A 350 -12.56 -30.95 0.95
CA ASP A 350 -13.53 -31.48 1.91
C ASP A 350 -14.96 -31.11 1.52
N GLY A 351 -15.81 -32.12 1.43
CA GLY A 351 -17.26 -32.01 1.21
C GLY A 351 -17.66 -31.62 -0.22
N ASN A 352 -18.59 -32.35 -0.79
CA ASN A 352 -19.14 -32.09 -2.14
C ASN A 352 -18.07 -31.94 -3.22
N VAL A 353 -17.09 -32.84 -3.19
CA VAL A 353 -16.02 -32.87 -4.22
C VAL A 353 -16.64 -33.09 -5.57
N PHE A 354 -16.26 -32.27 -6.54
CA PHE A 354 -16.61 -32.46 -7.95
C PHE A 354 -15.45 -32.08 -8.83
N ILE A 355 -14.98 -33.00 -9.67
CA ILE A 355 -13.96 -32.78 -10.68
C ILE A 355 -14.65 -32.81 -12.04
N ILE A 356 -14.37 -31.86 -12.90
CA ILE A 356 -14.89 -31.78 -14.26
C ILE A 356 -13.73 -31.43 -15.19
N GLU A 357 -13.62 -32.17 -16.29
CA GLU A 357 -12.73 -31.83 -17.39
C GLU A 357 -13.52 -31.96 -18.70
N LYS A 358 -13.40 -30.96 -19.59
CA LYS A 358 -14.06 -31.04 -20.86
C LYS A 358 -13.36 -32.10 -21.73
N ASP A 359 -14.12 -33.05 -22.28
CA ASP A 359 -13.62 -33.96 -23.25
C ASP A 359 -13.23 -33.22 -24.55
N THR A 360 -12.07 -33.52 -25.09
CA THR A 360 -11.53 -32.85 -26.29
C THR A 360 -11.96 -33.50 -27.60
N LEU A 361 -12.45 -34.75 -27.55
CA LEU A 361 -12.83 -35.53 -28.70
C LEU A 361 -14.34 -35.59 -28.89
N SER A 362 -15.12 -35.37 -27.81
CA SER A 362 -16.58 -35.25 -27.85
C SER A 362 -17.03 -33.80 -27.84
N GLU A 363 -18.01 -33.44 -28.66
CA GLU A 363 -18.56 -32.09 -28.73
C GLU A 363 -19.20 -31.64 -27.37
N ASP A 364 -19.97 -32.55 -26.77
CA ASP A 364 -20.76 -32.31 -25.54
C ASP A 364 -20.24 -33.13 -24.34
N GLY A 365 -19.12 -33.81 -24.44
CA GLY A 365 -18.59 -34.72 -23.44
C GLY A 365 -17.83 -34.00 -22.30
N TYR A 366 -17.97 -34.56 -21.10
CA TYR A 366 -17.20 -34.15 -19.93
C TYR A 366 -16.80 -35.37 -19.10
N GLN A 367 -15.54 -35.46 -18.75
CA GLN A 367 -15.04 -36.34 -17.70
C GLN A 367 -15.51 -35.79 -16.36
N GLN A 368 -16.16 -36.60 -15.53
CA GLN A 368 -16.77 -36.16 -14.29
C GLN A 368 -16.50 -37.15 -13.17
N ILE A 369 -16.05 -36.65 -12.03
CA ILE A 369 -15.90 -37.46 -10.83
C ILE A 369 -16.43 -36.68 -9.63
N LYS A 370 -17.25 -37.34 -8.84
CA LYS A 370 -17.87 -36.78 -7.63
C LYS A 370 -17.56 -37.65 -6.42
N GLY A 371 -17.44 -37.02 -5.24
CA GLY A 371 -17.22 -37.74 -3.98
C GLY A 371 -17.33 -36.86 -2.75
N GLY A 372 -16.99 -37.39 -1.60
CA GLY A 372 -17.07 -36.65 -0.34
C GLY A 372 -15.77 -35.97 0.06
N ILE A 373 -14.62 -36.61 -0.15
CA ILE A 373 -13.28 -36.11 0.22
C ILE A 373 -12.31 -36.45 -0.89
N LEU A 374 -11.49 -35.47 -1.29
CA LEU A 374 -10.34 -35.66 -2.17
C LEU A 374 -9.04 -35.43 -1.42
N ARG A 375 -8.05 -36.28 -1.68
CA ARG A 375 -6.65 -36.08 -1.28
C ARG A 375 -5.78 -36.31 -2.50
N GLY A 376 -4.98 -35.30 -2.87
CA GLY A 376 -4.02 -35.32 -3.95
C GLY A 376 -2.61 -35.11 -3.43
N ALA A 377 -1.66 -35.79 -4.02
CA ALA A 377 -0.24 -35.61 -3.77
C ALA A 377 0.45 -35.08 -5.02
N PHE A 378 1.43 -34.19 -4.82
CA PHE A 378 2.22 -33.60 -5.89
C PHE A 378 3.66 -34.09 -5.84
N LYS A 379 4.27 -34.26 -6.99
CA LYS A 379 5.68 -34.48 -7.17
C LYS A 379 6.23 -33.46 -8.16
N GLU A 380 7.21 -32.68 -7.76
CA GLU A 380 7.79 -31.60 -8.56
C GLU A 380 6.71 -30.60 -9.09
N SER A 381 5.72 -30.26 -8.25
CA SER A 381 4.55 -29.43 -8.60
C SER A 381 3.59 -30.01 -9.64
N LYS A 382 3.80 -31.24 -10.11
CA LYS A 382 2.85 -31.98 -10.94
C LYS A 382 2.02 -32.91 -10.08
N LEU A 383 0.73 -33.04 -10.40
CA LEU A 383 -0.16 -33.98 -9.72
C LEU A 383 0.33 -35.41 -9.97
N ASP A 384 0.59 -36.16 -8.91
CA ASP A 384 1.11 -37.53 -8.96
C ASP A 384 -0.01 -38.55 -8.75
N ASN A 385 -0.81 -38.34 -7.71
CA ASN A 385 -1.97 -39.19 -7.46
C ASN A 385 -3.09 -38.43 -6.77
N VAL A 386 -4.31 -38.94 -6.97
CA VAL A 386 -5.54 -38.42 -6.31
C VAL A 386 -6.34 -39.60 -5.81
N VAL A 387 -6.80 -39.52 -4.56
CA VAL A 387 -7.74 -40.45 -3.97
C VAL A 387 -9.03 -39.73 -3.59
N ILE A 388 -10.16 -40.22 -4.12
CA ILE A 388 -11.48 -39.70 -3.80
C ILE A 388 -12.24 -40.76 -3.02
N THR A 389 -12.89 -40.35 -1.94
CA THR A 389 -13.61 -41.25 -1.03
C THR A 389 -14.99 -40.73 -0.70
N LYS A 390 -15.83 -41.61 -0.18
CA LYS A 390 -17.22 -41.39 0.24
C LYS A 390 -18.18 -41.16 -0.94
N ASN A 391 -18.85 -42.25 -1.34
CA ASN A 391 -19.86 -42.25 -2.39
C ASN A 391 -19.35 -41.63 -3.68
N THR A 392 -18.34 -42.26 -4.25
CA THR A 392 -17.72 -41.79 -5.48
C THR A 392 -18.54 -42.23 -6.68
N GLU A 393 -18.83 -41.29 -7.56
CA GLU A 393 -19.52 -41.49 -8.83
C GLU A 393 -18.62 -40.96 -9.94
N MET A 394 -18.54 -41.68 -11.09
CA MET A 394 -17.75 -41.29 -12.23
C MET A 394 -18.56 -41.42 -13.51
N VAL A 395 -18.37 -40.47 -14.43
CA VAL A 395 -18.73 -40.55 -15.84
C VAL A 395 -17.47 -40.23 -16.63
N TYR A 396 -17.01 -41.21 -17.42
CA TYR A 396 -15.74 -41.09 -18.15
C TYR A 396 -15.87 -41.60 -19.58
N TYR A 397 -15.43 -40.81 -20.55
CA TYR A 397 -15.41 -41.16 -21.96
C TYR A 397 -14.14 -41.95 -22.26
N LEU A 398 -14.29 -43.19 -22.70
CA LEU A 398 -13.18 -44.11 -23.02
C LEU A 398 -12.91 -44.13 -24.50
N TYR A 399 -11.67 -43.91 -24.87
CA TYR A 399 -11.22 -43.93 -26.27
C TYR A 399 -10.19 -45.01 -26.48
N ASN A 400 -10.12 -45.50 -27.71
CA ASN A 400 -9.08 -46.38 -28.14
C ASN A 400 -7.77 -45.57 -28.36
N ASP A 401 -6.65 -46.06 -27.86
CA ASP A 401 -5.36 -45.36 -27.90
C ASP A 401 -4.78 -45.27 -29.33
N GLU A 402 -5.15 -46.23 -30.23
CA GLU A 402 -4.57 -46.29 -31.57
C GLU A 402 -5.25 -45.31 -32.55
N ASP A 403 -6.57 -45.24 -32.55
CA ASP A 403 -7.36 -44.50 -33.53
C ASP A 403 -8.26 -43.40 -32.94
N LEU A 404 -8.22 -43.23 -31.62
CA LEU A 404 -9.01 -42.27 -30.88
C LEU A 404 -10.53 -42.40 -31.08
N GLN A 405 -11.00 -43.61 -31.47
CA GLN A 405 -12.43 -43.89 -31.55
C GLN A 405 -13.02 -44.10 -30.17
N LEU A 406 -14.22 -43.52 -29.93
CA LEU A 406 -14.93 -43.69 -28.68
C LEU A 406 -15.36 -45.15 -28.49
N ILE A 407 -14.85 -45.81 -27.47
CA ILE A 407 -15.24 -47.15 -27.05
C ILE A 407 -16.61 -47.11 -26.37
N GLY A 408 -16.83 -46.10 -25.51
CA GLY A 408 -18.08 -45.91 -24.79
C GLY A 408 -17.92 -44.97 -23.61
N VAL A 409 -18.99 -44.79 -22.88
CA VAL A 409 -19.05 -43.95 -21.67
C VAL A 409 -19.14 -44.86 -20.45
N ASP A 410 -18.09 -44.83 -19.61
CA ASP A 410 -18.07 -45.54 -18.33
C ASP A 410 -18.90 -44.75 -17.30
N LYS A 411 -19.84 -45.41 -16.67
CA LYS A 411 -20.62 -44.87 -15.56
C LYS A 411 -20.50 -45.80 -14.37
N THR A 412 -19.60 -45.43 -13.45
CA THR A 412 -19.23 -46.27 -12.32
C THR A 412 -19.46 -45.56 -11.00
N THR A 413 -19.94 -46.31 -9.99
CA THR A 413 -20.06 -45.93 -8.60
C THR A 413 -19.17 -46.81 -7.73
N CYS A 414 -18.55 -46.25 -6.71
CA CYS A 414 -17.72 -46.99 -5.76
C CYS A 414 -17.61 -46.25 -4.41
N SER A 415 -17.04 -46.89 -3.40
CA SER A 415 -16.78 -46.20 -2.13
C SER A 415 -15.55 -45.31 -2.19
N ALA A 416 -14.56 -45.66 -3.02
CA ALA A 416 -13.35 -44.88 -3.23
C ALA A 416 -12.77 -45.16 -4.64
N LEU A 417 -12.06 -44.15 -5.15
CA LEU A 417 -11.38 -44.19 -6.44
C LEU A 417 -9.99 -43.59 -6.30
N LYS A 418 -8.99 -44.21 -6.92
CA LYS A 418 -7.62 -43.67 -7.02
C LYS A 418 -7.33 -43.40 -8.47
N MET A 419 -6.78 -42.23 -8.78
CA MET A 419 -6.16 -41.88 -10.06
C MET A 419 -4.67 -41.71 -9.88
N GLU A 420 -3.90 -42.22 -10.81
CA GLU A 420 -2.46 -42.03 -10.90
C GLU A 420 -2.15 -41.24 -12.17
N PHE A 421 -1.18 -40.36 -12.09
CA PHE A 421 -0.84 -39.45 -13.17
C PHE A 421 0.60 -39.67 -13.61
N PHE A 422 0.83 -39.68 -14.90
CA PHE A 422 2.16 -39.67 -15.50
C PHE A 422 2.25 -38.50 -16.48
N ASP A 423 3.22 -37.65 -16.29
CA ASP A 423 3.46 -36.40 -17.08
C ASP A 423 2.22 -35.51 -17.28
N GLY A 424 1.37 -35.43 -16.24
CA GLY A 424 0.15 -34.60 -16.23
C GLY A 424 -1.06 -35.24 -16.88
N GLN A 425 -0.97 -36.48 -17.35
CA GLN A 425 -2.10 -37.26 -17.89
C GLN A 425 -2.48 -38.40 -16.94
N ILE A 426 -3.74 -38.77 -16.93
CA ILE A 426 -4.21 -39.94 -16.18
C ILE A 426 -3.60 -41.20 -16.80
N ASP A 427 -2.79 -41.88 -15.98
CA ASP A 427 -2.16 -43.16 -16.36
C ASP A 427 -3.02 -44.36 -15.96
N ALA A 428 -3.62 -44.29 -14.74
CA ALA A 428 -4.48 -45.38 -14.27
C ALA A 428 -5.62 -44.85 -13.37
N ILE A 429 -6.76 -45.49 -13.50
CA ILE A 429 -7.92 -45.31 -12.60
C ILE A 429 -8.19 -46.63 -11.91
N THR A 430 -8.13 -46.66 -10.58
CA THR A 430 -8.41 -47.86 -9.79
C THR A 430 -9.65 -47.63 -8.94
N PHE A 431 -10.68 -48.42 -9.17
CA PHE A 431 -11.87 -48.42 -8.33
C PHE A 431 -11.64 -49.24 -7.06
N LEU A 432 -11.83 -48.65 -5.93
CA LEU A 432 -11.61 -49.26 -4.63
C LEU A 432 -12.94 -49.44 -3.88
N VAL A 433 -13.15 -50.63 -3.34
CA VAL A 433 -14.31 -50.99 -2.52
C VAL A 433 -15.66 -50.90 -3.27
N SER A 434 -16.17 -52.07 -3.58
CA SER A 434 -17.52 -52.31 -4.17
C SER A 434 -17.80 -51.51 -5.43
N PRO A 435 -16.98 -51.58 -6.47
CA PRO A 435 -17.31 -50.93 -7.73
C PRO A 435 -18.54 -51.57 -8.36
N ASN A 436 -19.41 -50.68 -8.90
CA ASN A 436 -20.57 -51.09 -9.67
C ASN A 436 -20.76 -50.08 -10.82
N GLY A 437 -20.64 -50.57 -12.04
CA GLY A 437 -20.74 -49.71 -13.21
C GLY A 437 -20.67 -50.53 -14.51
N ASP A 438 -21.04 -49.87 -15.59
CA ASP A 438 -21.07 -50.42 -16.93
C ASP A 438 -20.52 -49.39 -17.93
N VAL A 439 -19.95 -49.90 -19.03
CA VAL A 439 -19.56 -49.08 -20.18
C VAL A 439 -20.70 -49.14 -21.21
N TYR A 440 -21.26 -47.99 -21.51
CA TYR A 440 -22.37 -47.85 -22.46
C TYR A 440 -21.89 -47.31 -23.79
N PRO A 441 -22.36 -47.84 -24.92
CA PRO A 441 -22.27 -47.10 -26.19
C PRO A 441 -22.90 -45.73 -26.03
N GLU A 442 -22.28 -44.69 -26.59
CA GLU A 442 -22.75 -43.30 -26.35
C GLU A 442 -24.23 -43.12 -26.77
N GLU A 443 -24.65 -43.76 -27.84
CA GLU A 443 -26.01 -43.67 -28.35
C GLU A 443 -27.06 -44.28 -27.40
N GLU A 444 -26.66 -45.27 -26.62
CA GLU A 444 -27.53 -45.97 -25.67
C GLU A 444 -27.65 -45.24 -24.33
N LEU A 445 -26.72 -44.35 -23.98
CA LEU A 445 -26.77 -43.58 -22.75
C LEU A 445 -27.49 -42.23 -22.97
N PRO A 446 -28.69 -42.03 -22.39
CA PRO A 446 -29.43 -40.76 -22.50
C PRO A 446 -28.58 -39.55 -22.05
N LYS A 447 -28.71 -38.40 -22.73
CA LYS A 447 -27.90 -37.19 -22.45
C LYS A 447 -28.00 -36.74 -21.00
N ASN A 448 -29.17 -36.87 -20.37
CA ASN A 448 -29.35 -36.51 -18.97
C ASN A 448 -28.66 -37.46 -17.97
N GLU A 449 -28.26 -38.66 -18.42
CA GLU A 449 -27.48 -39.61 -17.62
C GLU A 449 -25.98 -39.50 -17.80
N ARG A 450 -25.53 -38.79 -18.84
CA ARG A 450 -24.13 -38.44 -19.06
C ARG A 450 -23.62 -37.31 -18.18
N THR A 451 -24.50 -36.78 -17.32
CA THR A 451 -24.17 -35.67 -16.41
C THR A 451 -24.51 -36.06 -14.99
N LEU A 452 -23.53 -36.04 -14.11
CA LEU A 452 -23.72 -36.31 -12.68
C LEU A 452 -24.51 -35.18 -11.99
N LYS A 453 -25.35 -35.54 -11.03
CA LYS A 453 -26.11 -34.57 -10.25
C LYS A 453 -25.19 -33.59 -9.54
N GLY A 454 -25.42 -32.29 -9.77
CA GLY A 454 -24.60 -31.21 -9.20
C GLY A 454 -23.49 -30.70 -10.14
N PHE A 455 -23.51 -31.15 -11.41
CA PHE A 455 -22.60 -30.65 -12.45
C PHE A 455 -22.77 -29.14 -12.66
N ILE A 456 -21.68 -28.39 -12.57
CA ILE A 456 -21.62 -26.95 -12.86
C ILE A 456 -20.26 -26.64 -13.50
N TRP A 457 -20.25 -26.39 -14.82
CA TRP A 457 -19.05 -25.97 -15.53
C TRP A 457 -18.91 -24.46 -15.42
N ARG A 458 -17.77 -23.95 -14.92
CA ARG A 458 -17.55 -22.55 -14.53
C ARG A 458 -16.35 -21.93 -15.27
N ILE A 459 -16.08 -22.40 -16.50
CA ILE A 459 -14.90 -21.93 -17.27
C ILE A 459 -14.95 -20.43 -17.56
N ASP A 460 -16.13 -19.85 -17.68
CA ASP A 460 -16.39 -18.42 -17.84
C ASP A 460 -15.93 -17.58 -16.64
N GLN A 461 -15.72 -18.21 -15.49
CA GLN A 461 -15.27 -17.56 -14.26
C GLN A 461 -13.76 -17.72 -14.01
N ARG A 462 -13.07 -18.48 -14.86
CA ARG A 462 -11.64 -18.75 -14.75
C ARG A 462 -10.84 -17.50 -15.16
N PRO A 463 -10.01 -16.92 -14.29
CA PRO A 463 -9.15 -15.81 -14.68
C PRO A 463 -8.01 -16.31 -15.56
N GLU A 464 -7.80 -15.69 -16.72
CA GLU A 464 -6.72 -16.01 -17.64
C GLU A 464 -5.62 -14.94 -17.62
N THR A 465 -5.98 -13.69 -17.33
CA THR A 465 -5.08 -12.55 -17.27
C THR A 465 -5.14 -11.85 -15.92
N ILE A 466 -4.21 -10.92 -15.66
CA ILE A 466 -4.23 -10.11 -14.43
C ILE A 466 -5.47 -9.20 -14.42
N GLU A 467 -5.91 -8.73 -15.58
CA GLU A 467 -7.10 -7.89 -15.73
C GLU A 467 -8.38 -8.62 -15.29
N ASP A 468 -8.46 -9.94 -15.52
CA ASP A 468 -9.60 -10.78 -15.11
C ASP A 468 -9.71 -10.94 -13.58
N LEU A 469 -8.67 -10.55 -12.84
CA LEU A 469 -8.73 -10.55 -11.38
C LEU A 469 -9.61 -9.42 -10.84
N PHE A 470 -9.86 -8.38 -11.63
CA PHE A 470 -10.65 -7.22 -11.19
C PHE A 470 -12.06 -7.26 -11.78
N ASP A 471 -13.01 -6.66 -11.06
CA ASP A 471 -14.38 -6.50 -11.55
C ASP A 471 -14.54 -5.13 -12.25
N GLU A 472 -15.43 -5.04 -13.25
CA GLU A 472 -15.81 -3.77 -13.87
C GLU A 472 -16.40 -2.78 -12.85
N ASN A 473 -16.86 -3.28 -11.72
CA ASN A 473 -17.46 -2.52 -10.62
C ASN A 473 -16.49 -2.11 -9.51
N ASP A 474 -15.18 -2.35 -9.64
CA ASP A 474 -14.16 -1.85 -8.70
C ASP A 474 -14.10 -0.32 -8.71
N ARG A 475 -15.16 0.30 -8.20
CA ARG A 475 -15.31 1.76 -8.18
C ARG A 475 -14.52 2.38 -7.05
N GLU A 476 -13.96 3.57 -7.30
CA GLU A 476 -13.43 4.42 -6.25
C GLU A 476 -14.57 4.87 -5.32
N GLU A 477 -14.62 4.32 -4.12
CA GLU A 477 -15.49 4.85 -3.06
C GLU A 477 -14.90 6.13 -2.44
N GLN A 478 -15.68 6.83 -1.62
CA GLN A 478 -15.19 8.01 -0.91
C GLN A 478 -14.15 7.63 0.15
N PHE A 479 -13.04 8.38 0.19
CA PHE A 479 -12.02 8.19 1.20
C PHE A 479 -12.44 8.77 2.57
N PRO A 480 -11.93 8.25 3.71
CA PRO A 480 -12.16 8.83 5.03
C PRO A 480 -11.78 10.31 5.10
N GLU A 481 -12.50 11.10 5.92
CA GLU A 481 -12.27 12.55 6.05
C GLU A 481 -10.87 12.92 6.51
N ILE A 482 -10.23 12.09 7.32
CA ILE A 482 -8.86 12.27 7.79
C ILE A 482 -7.86 12.47 6.65
N LEU A 483 -8.16 11.95 5.45
CA LEU A 483 -7.32 12.05 4.27
C LEU A 483 -7.73 13.20 3.34
N LYS A 484 -8.75 13.99 3.68
CA LYS A 484 -9.21 15.16 2.95
C LYS A 484 -8.50 16.46 3.33
N PHE A 485 -7.34 16.36 3.98
CA PHE A 485 -6.56 17.51 4.39
C PHE A 485 -6.32 18.49 3.23
N GLN A 486 -6.63 19.78 3.45
CA GLN A 486 -6.39 20.83 2.48
C GLN A 486 -5.23 21.71 2.95
N TYR A 487 -4.28 21.94 2.05
CA TYR A 487 -3.22 22.91 2.30
C TYR A 487 -3.81 24.33 2.37
N PRO A 488 -3.21 25.21 3.19
CA PRO A 488 -3.56 26.64 3.14
C PRO A 488 -3.39 27.15 1.69
N LYS A 489 -4.27 28.05 1.26
CA LYS A 489 -4.12 28.69 -0.05
C LYS A 489 -2.77 29.40 -0.10
N GLU A 490 -1.95 29.10 -1.11
CA GLU A 490 -0.73 29.86 -1.37
C GLU A 490 -1.12 31.30 -1.69
N GLU A 491 -0.75 32.25 -0.85
CA GLU A 491 -0.78 33.66 -1.24
C GLU A 491 0.33 33.87 -2.30
N ASN A 492 -0.05 33.95 -3.55
CA ASN A 492 0.84 34.27 -4.67
C ASN A 492 1.43 35.69 -4.46
N THR A 493 2.52 35.82 -3.74
CA THR A 493 3.26 37.06 -3.53
C THR A 493 4.41 37.27 -4.53
N PHE A 494 4.46 36.50 -5.59
CA PHE A 494 5.40 36.75 -6.70
C PHE A 494 4.67 37.32 -7.93
N THR A 495 4.29 38.61 -7.89
CA THR A 495 4.18 39.38 -9.14
C THR A 495 5.58 39.44 -9.76
N LYS A 496 5.82 38.70 -10.84
CA LYS A 496 6.90 38.97 -11.77
C LYS A 496 6.81 40.43 -12.17
N LYS A 497 7.68 41.31 -11.64
CA LYS A 497 7.95 42.58 -12.32
C LYS A 497 8.60 42.19 -13.64
N SER A 498 7.82 42.29 -14.72
CA SER A 498 8.34 42.30 -16.08
C SER A 498 9.42 43.38 -16.16
N GLN A 499 10.60 42.99 -16.58
CA GLN A 499 11.60 43.90 -17.13
C GLN A 499 10.97 44.63 -18.34
N ASN A 500 10.90 45.92 -18.26
CA ASN A 500 11.02 46.85 -19.38
C ASN A 500 12.16 47.81 -19.08
#